data_95678c8a41d754eff07528ea330622d1
#
_entry.id   95678c8a41d754eff07528ea330622d1
#
_cell.length_a   1.000
_cell.length_b   1.000
_cell.length_c   1.000
_cell.angle_alpha   90.00
_cell.angle_beta   90.00
_cell.angle_gamma   90.00
#
_symmetry.space_group_name_H-M   'P 1'
#
loop_
_entity.id
_entity.type
_entity.pdbx_description
1 polymer ?
#
loop_
_entity_poly.entity_id
_entity_poly.type
_entity_poly.pdbx_seq_one_letter_code
_entity_poly.pdbx_strand_id
1 'polypeptide(L)'
;MALLLLPLLCACSADASGAPGSAARSGAAPGRSPVHRLDDSKTLELPLDAYLLTTPDLETLSKGRDALVQRCLAAIGAPSAPAPRGGVKIGTNERRYGLADAELARAHGYHLPDGDQPVEDYPPAAIALIRGEVATYNGKPVPEGGCAGEAQRELHDTEMQRALSPVQQLDMESYVKSQKDPAVMEVSEKWSKCMNESGHRYPDPIAAINDQEFSSGAPGDHEKAVALADVLCKRKVNLIGVWSDAESAYQRSLIKSKSGILAEPLLAKQKTMAIAEAAVR
;
A
#
# COMPACT_ATOMS: atom_id res chain seq x y z
N MET A 1 15.60 -59.70 -61.25
CA MET A 1 14.34 -60.24 -61.77
C MET A 1 13.28 -59.21 -61.43
N ALA A 2 12.96 -58.37 -62.37
CA ALA A 2 11.82 -58.51 -63.28
C ALA A 2 10.52 -58.22 -62.49
N LEU A 3 9.61 -57.36 -62.77
CA LEU A 3 9.11 -56.69 -63.99
C LEU A 3 7.92 -55.83 -63.51
N LEU A 4 7.80 -54.56 -63.99
CA LEU A 4 6.71 -54.04 -64.80
C LEU A 4 5.32 -53.91 -64.11
N LEU A 5 4.48 -52.91 -64.30
CA LEU A 5 4.15 -51.92 -65.32
C LEU A 5 3.14 -50.88 -64.77
N LEU A 6 3.24 -49.65 -65.19
CA LEU A 6 2.24 -48.65 -65.36
C LEU A 6 1.10 -49.09 -66.32
N PRO A 7 0.08 -48.30 -66.65
CA PRO A 7 -0.47 -46.98 -66.21
C PRO A 7 -2.02 -46.96 -66.11
N LEU A 8 -2.67 -45.84 -65.79
CA LEU A 8 -3.66 -45.14 -66.67
C LEU A 8 -4.21 -43.87 -66.08
N LEU A 9 -4.19 -42.89 -66.93
CA LEU A 9 -4.75 -41.57 -66.89
C LEU A 9 -6.30 -41.52 -66.83
N CYS A 10 -6.85 -40.52 -66.23
CA CYS A 10 -7.93 -39.69 -66.82
C CYS A 10 -8.14 -38.44 -65.96
N ALA A 11 -8.20 -37.47 -66.47
CA ALA A 11 -8.26 -36.07 -66.85
C ALA A 11 -9.60 -35.39 -66.53
N CYS A 12 -9.47 -34.06 -66.25
CA CYS A 12 -10.44 -32.95 -66.37
C CYS A 12 -11.55 -32.91 -65.35
N SER A 13 -11.74 -31.79 -64.63
CA SER A 13 -12.06 -30.46 -65.15
C SER A 13 -11.93 -29.39 -64.05
N ALA A 14 -11.61 -28.21 -64.48
CA ALA A 14 -11.56 -26.98 -63.73
C ALA A 14 -12.95 -26.50 -63.25
N ASP A 15 -12.99 -25.90 -62.10
CA ASP A 15 -13.78 -24.68 -61.88
C ASP A 15 -13.14 -23.79 -60.82
N ALA A 16 -12.97 -22.57 -61.20
CA ALA A 16 -12.47 -21.48 -60.36
C ALA A 16 -13.62 -20.93 -59.52
N SER A 17 -13.37 -20.63 -58.25
CA SER A 17 -13.95 -19.46 -57.61
C SER A 17 -13.44 -19.33 -56.14
N GLY A 18 -12.83 -18.19 -55.86
CA GLY A 18 -13.01 -17.47 -54.57
C GLY A 18 -12.13 -17.92 -53.42
N ALA A 19 -10.93 -17.38 -53.31
CA ALA A 19 -10.26 -17.25 -52.01
C ALA A 19 -10.95 -16.17 -51.17
N PRO A 20 -11.27 -16.47 -49.90
CA PRO A 20 -11.34 -15.41 -48.91
C PRO A 20 -10.08 -15.43 -48.06
N GLY A 21 -9.57 -14.24 -47.85
CA GLY A 21 -8.35 -13.90 -47.17
C GLY A 21 -8.11 -14.65 -45.87
N SER A 22 -6.87 -15.08 -45.75
CA SER A 22 -6.30 -15.48 -44.45
C SER A 22 -6.29 -14.29 -43.53
N ALA A 23 -7.35 -14.16 -42.73
CA ALA A 23 -7.32 -13.28 -41.55
C ALA A 23 -6.24 -13.80 -40.62
N ALA A 24 -5.15 -13.06 -40.54
CA ALA A 24 -4.14 -13.24 -39.50
C ALA A 24 -4.87 -13.25 -38.16
N ARG A 25 -4.99 -14.40 -37.53
CA ARG A 25 -5.38 -14.51 -36.14
C ARG A 25 -4.26 -13.86 -35.37
N SER A 26 -4.46 -12.57 -34.97
CA SER A 26 -3.73 -11.97 -33.88
C SER A 26 -3.85 -12.93 -32.71
N GLY A 27 -2.74 -13.56 -32.33
CA GLY A 27 -2.63 -14.36 -31.14
C GLY A 27 -2.83 -13.43 -29.94
N ALA A 28 -4.07 -13.32 -29.47
CA ALA A 28 -4.33 -12.76 -28.16
C ALA A 28 -3.61 -13.67 -27.15
N ALA A 29 -2.67 -13.12 -26.41
CA ALA A 29 -2.07 -13.76 -25.25
C ALA A 29 -3.21 -14.24 -24.33
N PRO A 30 -3.05 -15.40 -23.62
CA PRO A 30 -4.11 -15.96 -22.78
C PRO A 30 -4.55 -14.92 -21.75
N GLY A 31 -5.87 -14.68 -21.73
CA GLY A 31 -6.57 -13.56 -21.12
C GLY A 31 -6.05 -13.12 -19.75
N ARG A 32 -5.42 -11.96 -19.69
CA ARG A 32 -5.45 -11.13 -18.50
C ARG A 32 -6.92 -10.68 -18.33
N SER A 33 -7.45 -10.84 -17.12
CA SER A 33 -8.72 -10.22 -16.75
C SER A 33 -8.69 -8.73 -17.08
N PRO A 34 -9.84 -8.10 -17.43
CA PRO A 34 -9.86 -6.69 -17.71
C PRO A 34 -9.28 -5.92 -16.50
N VAL A 35 -8.31 -5.05 -16.77
CA VAL A 35 -7.68 -4.20 -15.75
C VAL A 35 -8.73 -3.27 -15.16
N HIS A 36 -8.84 -3.24 -13.82
CA HIS A 36 -9.75 -2.32 -13.15
C HIS A 36 -9.33 -0.87 -13.40
N ARG A 37 -10.30 0.00 -13.67
CA ARG A 37 -10.02 1.43 -13.72
C ARG A 37 -10.11 2.01 -12.31
N LEU A 38 -9.02 2.64 -11.88
CA LEU A 38 -8.95 3.34 -10.60
C LEU A 38 -8.56 4.80 -10.84
N ASP A 39 -9.44 5.71 -10.46
CA ASP A 39 -9.20 7.16 -10.57
C ASP A 39 -8.46 7.71 -9.34
N ASP A 40 -8.49 6.99 -8.21
CA ASP A 40 -7.70 7.26 -7.00
C ASP A 40 -7.34 5.94 -6.29
N SER A 41 -6.65 6.04 -5.18
CA SER A 41 -6.19 4.90 -4.36
C SER A 41 -6.69 4.96 -2.90
N LYS A 42 -7.68 5.80 -2.58
CA LYS A 42 -8.17 5.98 -1.19
C LYS A 42 -8.65 4.68 -0.56
N THR A 43 -9.33 3.86 -1.33
CA THR A 43 -9.89 2.57 -0.89
C THR A 43 -9.16 1.38 -1.50
N LEU A 44 -7.92 1.58 -1.95
CA LEU A 44 -7.13 0.51 -2.53
C LEU A 44 -6.78 -0.54 -1.48
N GLU A 45 -7.21 -1.77 -1.73
CA GLU A 45 -6.88 -2.95 -0.94
C GLU A 45 -5.98 -3.89 -1.74
N LEU A 46 -4.99 -4.47 -1.06
CA LEU A 46 -4.08 -5.45 -1.62
C LEU A 46 -4.18 -6.78 -0.87
N PRO A 47 -3.91 -7.92 -1.52
CA PRO A 47 -4.11 -9.24 -0.91
C PRO A 47 -3.35 -9.48 0.40
N LEU A 48 -2.17 -8.85 0.61
CA LEU A 48 -1.40 -8.98 1.84
C LEU A 48 -1.91 -8.11 2.99
N ASP A 49 -2.83 -7.16 2.75
CA ASP A 49 -3.42 -6.31 3.80
C ASP A 49 -4.14 -7.14 4.88
N ALA A 50 -4.67 -8.32 4.51
CA ALA A 50 -5.26 -9.24 5.46
C ALA A 50 -4.29 -9.66 6.59
N TYR A 51 -3.00 -9.67 6.31
CA TYR A 51 -1.92 -10.11 7.21
C TYR A 51 -1.09 -8.96 7.78
N LEU A 52 -1.30 -7.73 7.32
CA LEU A 52 -0.61 -6.52 7.74
C LEU A 52 -1.54 -5.62 8.56
N LEU A 53 -0.98 -4.61 9.22
CA LEU A 53 -1.78 -3.59 9.88
C LEU A 53 -2.27 -2.58 8.84
N THR A 54 -3.57 -2.46 8.72
CA THR A 54 -4.23 -1.45 7.90
C THR A 54 -4.44 -0.15 8.68
N THR A 55 -4.78 0.95 8.02
CA THR A 55 -5.11 2.21 8.69
C THR A 55 -6.21 2.05 9.76
N PRO A 56 -7.33 1.33 9.52
CA PRO A 56 -8.32 1.04 10.56
C PRO A 56 -7.74 0.23 11.73
N ASP A 57 -6.84 -0.73 11.46
CA ASP A 57 -6.17 -1.49 12.54
C ASP A 57 -5.32 -0.56 13.41
N LEU A 58 -4.53 0.33 12.78
CA LEU A 58 -3.70 1.31 13.50
C LEU A 58 -4.53 2.27 14.34
N GLU A 59 -5.69 2.73 13.85
CA GLU A 59 -6.63 3.53 14.64
C GLU A 59 -7.14 2.78 15.88
N THR A 60 -7.49 1.50 15.70
CA THR A 60 -7.96 0.64 16.81
C THR A 60 -6.86 0.42 17.83
N LEU A 61 -5.64 0.12 17.38
CA LEU A 61 -4.47 -0.04 18.25
C LEU A 61 -4.16 1.24 19.03
N SER A 62 -4.22 2.40 18.36
CA SER A 62 -3.99 3.69 19.04
C SER A 62 -5.00 3.90 20.17
N LYS A 63 -6.30 3.73 19.89
CA LYS A 63 -7.36 3.87 20.91
C LYS A 63 -7.18 2.88 22.06
N GLY A 64 -6.85 1.61 21.75
CA GLY A 64 -6.60 0.60 22.76
C GLY A 64 -5.39 0.93 23.64
N ARG A 65 -4.29 1.37 23.02
CA ARG A 65 -3.08 1.81 23.73
C ARG A 65 -3.36 2.98 24.65
N ASP A 66 -4.09 4.00 24.16
CA ASP A 66 -4.47 5.16 24.97
C ASP A 66 -5.32 4.76 26.18
N ALA A 67 -6.30 3.87 25.99
CA ALA A 67 -7.12 3.37 27.09
C ALA A 67 -6.29 2.62 28.15
N LEU A 68 -5.32 1.81 27.73
CA LEU A 68 -4.40 1.10 28.63
C LEU A 68 -3.50 2.07 29.42
N VAL A 69 -2.96 3.08 28.73
CA VAL A 69 -2.16 4.15 29.38
C VAL A 69 -3.00 4.89 30.41
N GLN A 70 -4.24 5.29 30.09
CA GLN A 70 -5.13 5.96 31.04
C GLN A 70 -5.43 5.08 32.26
N ARG A 71 -5.68 3.79 32.05
CA ARG A 71 -5.91 2.82 33.15
C ARG A 71 -4.70 2.71 34.07
N CYS A 72 -3.49 2.64 33.53
CA CYS A 72 -2.25 2.62 34.29
C CYS A 72 -2.08 3.92 35.11
N LEU A 73 -2.24 5.09 34.48
CA LEU A 73 -2.16 6.40 35.17
C LEU A 73 -3.14 6.47 36.32
N ALA A 74 -4.39 6.05 36.12
CA ALA A 74 -5.41 5.99 37.17
C ALA A 74 -5.02 5.04 38.32
N ALA A 75 -4.44 3.87 38.03
CA ALA A 75 -4.00 2.87 39.01
C ALA A 75 -2.93 3.44 39.96
N ILE A 76 -2.00 4.27 39.47
CA ILE A 76 -0.99 4.93 40.30
C ILE A 76 -1.47 6.24 40.90
N GLY A 77 -2.71 6.68 40.62
CA GLY A 77 -3.31 7.93 41.13
C GLY A 77 -2.79 9.17 40.42
N ALA A 78 -2.35 9.05 39.21
CA ALA A 78 -1.95 10.16 38.35
C ALA A 78 -3.18 10.81 37.67
N PRO A 79 -3.10 12.11 37.29
CA PRO A 79 -4.17 12.73 36.54
C PRO A 79 -4.33 12.07 35.14
N SER A 80 -5.59 12.03 34.69
CA SER A 80 -5.88 11.60 33.32
C SER A 80 -5.17 12.52 32.34
N ALA A 81 -4.62 11.93 31.29
CA ALA A 81 -4.02 12.65 30.19
C ALA A 81 -4.96 12.61 28.98
N PRO A 82 -5.17 13.71 28.26
CA PRO A 82 -5.99 13.67 27.05
C PRO A 82 -5.37 12.72 26.01
N ALA A 83 -6.21 11.95 25.33
CA ALA A 83 -5.74 11.14 24.22
C ALA A 83 -5.17 12.03 23.09
N PRO A 84 -4.12 11.59 22.38
CA PRO A 84 -3.60 12.31 21.22
C PRO A 84 -4.73 12.61 20.23
N ARG A 85 -4.82 13.85 19.76
CA ARG A 85 -5.84 14.23 18.79
C ARG A 85 -5.35 13.93 17.39
N GLY A 86 -6.22 13.29 16.63
CA GLY A 86 -6.07 12.70 15.31
C GLY A 86 -5.06 13.27 14.34
N GLY A 87 -4.48 12.37 13.56
CA GLY A 87 -3.64 12.67 12.40
C GLY A 87 -4.44 12.62 11.10
N VAL A 88 -3.80 12.97 9.98
CA VAL A 88 -4.38 12.82 8.63
C VAL A 88 -4.73 11.36 8.43
N LYS A 89 -5.99 11.11 8.10
CA LYS A 89 -6.45 9.76 7.75
C LYS A 89 -6.09 9.46 6.31
N ILE A 90 -4.95 8.83 6.12
CA ILE A 90 -4.52 8.32 4.83
C ILE A 90 -4.91 6.85 4.74
N GLY A 91 -5.53 6.44 3.64
CA GLY A 91 -5.85 5.03 3.38
C GLY A 91 -4.59 4.16 3.36
N THR A 92 -4.70 2.89 3.72
CA THR A 92 -3.56 1.96 3.86
C THR A 92 -2.63 1.97 2.65
N ASN A 93 -3.19 1.94 1.45
CA ASN A 93 -2.44 1.94 0.19
C ASN A 93 -2.61 3.23 -0.61
N GLU A 94 -3.15 4.29 -0.02
CA GLU A 94 -3.53 5.52 -0.74
C GLU A 94 -2.35 6.16 -1.48
N ARG A 95 -1.15 6.09 -0.93
CA ARG A 95 0.07 6.64 -1.53
C ARG A 95 1.06 5.58 -2.03
N ARG A 96 0.64 4.32 -2.14
CA ARG A 96 1.52 3.22 -2.54
C ARG A 96 2.15 3.41 -3.92
N TYR A 97 1.39 3.96 -4.87
CA TYR A 97 1.88 4.28 -6.22
C TYR A 97 2.04 5.79 -6.43
N GLY A 98 2.29 6.49 -5.33
CA GLY A 98 2.41 7.92 -5.28
C GLY A 98 1.08 8.65 -5.06
N LEU A 99 1.11 9.96 -5.27
CA LEU A 99 -0.07 10.81 -5.10
C LEU A 99 -1.12 10.48 -6.18
N ALA A 100 -2.39 10.31 -5.76
CA ALA A 100 -3.52 10.02 -6.65
C ALA A 100 -4.74 10.94 -6.43
N ASP A 101 -4.70 11.80 -5.39
CA ASP A 101 -5.75 12.75 -5.09
C ASP A 101 -5.43 14.12 -5.69
N ALA A 102 -6.32 14.62 -6.57
CA ALA A 102 -6.12 15.90 -7.24
C ALA A 102 -6.34 17.12 -6.32
N GLU A 103 -7.17 16.99 -5.28
CA GLU A 103 -7.38 18.05 -4.30
C GLU A 103 -6.15 18.20 -3.40
N LEU A 104 -5.60 17.08 -2.93
CA LEU A 104 -4.33 17.08 -2.18
C LEU A 104 -3.18 17.63 -3.04
N ALA A 105 -3.10 17.26 -4.32
CA ALA A 105 -2.09 17.78 -5.24
C ALA A 105 -2.17 19.31 -5.37
N ARG A 106 -3.37 19.87 -5.52
CA ARG A 106 -3.56 21.32 -5.62
C ARG A 106 -3.22 22.05 -4.33
N ALA A 107 -3.59 21.48 -3.19
CA ALA A 107 -3.41 22.12 -1.89
C ALA A 107 -1.97 22.00 -1.36
N HIS A 108 -1.39 20.81 -1.47
CA HIS A 108 -0.18 20.41 -0.74
C HIS A 108 0.95 19.87 -1.63
N GLY A 109 0.81 19.89 -2.97
CA GLY A 109 1.81 19.28 -3.84
C GLY A 109 2.00 17.81 -3.49
N TYR A 110 3.26 17.38 -3.34
CA TYR A 110 3.60 16.03 -2.88
C TYR A 110 3.66 15.91 -1.35
N HIS A 111 3.57 17.02 -0.63
CA HIS A 111 3.58 17.00 0.83
C HIS A 111 2.30 16.38 1.42
N LEU A 112 2.41 15.92 2.65
CA LEU A 112 1.24 15.59 3.45
C LEU A 112 0.58 16.89 3.94
N PRO A 113 -0.76 16.91 4.11
CA PRO A 113 -1.41 18.05 4.73
C PRO A 113 -0.79 18.40 6.08
N ASP A 114 -0.52 19.68 6.30
CA ASP A 114 -0.04 20.17 7.59
C ASP A 114 -1.12 20.01 8.67
N GLY A 115 -0.70 19.76 9.89
CA GLY A 115 -1.54 19.97 11.06
C GLY A 115 -2.06 18.75 11.78
N ASP A 116 -1.74 17.55 11.29
CA ASP A 116 -2.26 16.35 11.92
C ASP A 116 -1.19 15.44 12.55
N GLN A 117 -0.05 16.02 12.92
CA GLN A 117 0.82 15.32 13.87
C GLN A 117 0.02 15.21 15.19
N PRO A 118 -0.06 14.02 15.80
CA PRO A 118 -0.67 13.88 17.10
C PRO A 118 0.04 14.85 18.06
N VAL A 119 -0.62 15.92 18.46
CA VAL A 119 -0.10 16.77 19.51
C VAL A 119 -0.28 15.96 20.78
N GLU A 120 0.81 15.39 21.30
CA GLU A 120 0.84 14.84 22.65
C GLU A 120 0.74 16.01 23.63
N ASP A 121 -0.48 16.45 23.89
CA ASP A 121 -0.77 17.52 24.84
C ASP A 121 -0.84 16.97 26.27
N TYR A 122 0.20 16.19 26.65
CA TYR A 122 0.33 15.66 28.00
C TYR A 122 1.01 16.68 28.90
N PRO A 123 0.50 16.90 30.13
CA PRO A 123 1.24 17.64 31.13
C PRO A 123 2.64 17.03 31.33
N PRO A 124 3.70 17.83 31.53
CA PRO A 124 5.06 17.31 31.71
C PRO A 124 5.20 16.20 32.77
N ALA A 125 4.45 16.33 33.86
CA ALA A 125 4.41 15.29 34.88
C ALA A 125 3.81 13.96 34.41
N ALA A 126 2.81 13.99 33.54
CA ALA A 126 2.24 12.79 32.94
C ALA A 126 3.20 12.15 31.93
N ILE A 127 3.96 12.94 31.18
CA ILE A 127 4.97 12.42 30.22
C ILE A 127 6.01 11.56 30.96
N ALA A 128 6.54 12.02 32.11
CA ALA A 128 7.50 11.29 32.89
C ALA A 128 6.95 9.93 33.38
N LEU A 129 5.67 9.88 33.76
CA LEU A 129 4.99 8.63 34.18
C LEU A 129 4.71 7.70 32.98
N ILE A 130 4.31 8.27 31.85
CA ILE A 130 4.05 7.50 30.62
C ILE A 130 5.34 6.85 30.12
N ARG A 131 6.48 7.57 30.18
CA ARG A 131 7.79 7.09 29.72
C ARG A 131 8.57 6.27 30.77
N GLY A 132 8.12 6.28 32.03
CA GLY A 132 8.84 5.58 33.11
C GLY A 132 10.12 6.28 33.55
N GLU A 133 10.19 7.60 33.44
CA GLU A 133 11.33 8.42 33.84
C GLU A 133 11.43 8.58 35.37
N VAL A 134 10.39 8.17 36.09
CA VAL A 134 10.32 8.14 37.56
C VAL A 134 9.92 6.76 38.05
N ALA A 135 10.55 6.29 39.15
CA ALA A 135 10.29 4.96 39.68
C ALA A 135 9.03 4.84 40.53
N THR A 136 8.59 5.97 41.14
CA THR A 136 7.44 5.99 42.06
C THR A 136 6.63 7.26 41.88
N TYR A 137 5.32 7.18 42.08
CA TYR A 137 4.41 8.30 42.11
C TYR A 137 3.36 8.10 43.22
N ASN A 138 3.18 9.11 44.08
CA ASN A 138 2.30 9.00 45.25
C ASN A 138 2.49 7.76 46.11
N GLY A 139 3.76 7.31 46.28
CA GLY A 139 4.10 6.10 47.01
C GLY A 139 3.80 4.77 46.30
N LYS A 140 3.32 4.81 45.06
CA LYS A 140 3.08 3.63 44.23
C LYS A 140 4.22 3.45 43.22
N PRO A 141 4.63 2.21 42.90
CA PRO A 141 5.62 1.95 41.86
C PRO A 141 5.05 2.30 40.47
N VAL A 142 5.86 2.96 39.64
CA VAL A 142 5.60 3.15 38.22
C VAL A 142 6.10 1.91 37.48
N PRO A 143 5.33 1.31 36.56
CA PRO A 143 5.77 0.15 35.79
C PRO A 143 7.06 0.40 35.01
N GLU A 144 7.83 -0.66 34.76
CA GLU A 144 9.01 -0.59 33.92
C GLU A 144 8.64 -0.07 32.51
N GLY A 145 9.37 0.94 32.03
CA GLY A 145 9.04 1.65 30.79
C GLY A 145 7.78 2.53 30.89
N GLY A 146 7.30 2.80 32.11
CA GLY A 146 6.13 3.61 32.36
C GLY A 146 4.83 2.96 31.95
N CYS A 147 3.76 3.78 31.91
CA CYS A 147 2.46 3.32 31.47
C CYS A 147 2.42 2.95 29.98
N ALA A 148 3.30 3.55 29.15
CA ALA A 148 3.45 3.15 27.76
C ALA A 148 4.06 1.75 27.62
N GLY A 149 5.10 1.45 28.43
CA GLY A 149 5.71 0.11 28.44
C GLY A 149 4.75 -0.98 28.95
N GLU A 150 3.91 -0.66 29.96
CA GLU A 150 2.86 -1.58 30.39
C GLU A 150 1.83 -1.84 29.31
N ALA A 151 1.31 -0.78 28.66
CA ALA A 151 0.38 -0.90 27.55
C ALA A 151 0.97 -1.71 26.37
N GLN A 152 2.23 -1.48 26.03
CA GLN A 152 2.92 -2.24 24.97
C GLN A 152 3.02 -3.73 25.30
N ARG A 153 3.33 -4.09 26.55
CA ARG A 153 3.38 -5.48 26.99
C ARG A 153 2.00 -6.14 26.97
N GLU A 154 0.98 -5.45 27.46
CA GLU A 154 -0.38 -5.95 27.48
C GLU A 154 -0.95 -6.18 26.06
N LEU A 155 -0.65 -5.29 25.12
CA LEU A 155 -1.00 -5.44 23.70
C LEU A 155 -0.19 -6.51 22.97
N HIS A 156 0.90 -7.02 23.55
CA HIS A 156 1.87 -7.88 22.88
C HIS A 156 2.47 -7.24 21.60
N ASP A 157 2.67 -5.92 21.62
CA ASP A 157 3.14 -5.16 20.45
C ASP A 157 4.45 -5.71 19.90
N THR A 158 5.43 -6.02 20.76
CA THR A 158 6.75 -6.53 20.33
C THR A 158 6.64 -7.88 19.61
N GLU A 159 5.81 -8.78 20.13
CA GLU A 159 5.56 -10.10 19.55
C GLU A 159 4.86 -9.97 18.21
N MET A 160 3.83 -9.11 18.15
CA MET A 160 3.10 -8.84 16.92
C MET A 160 4.04 -8.26 15.85
N GLN A 161 4.83 -7.22 16.16
CA GLN A 161 5.75 -6.62 15.20
C GLN A 161 6.76 -7.64 14.65
N ARG A 162 7.28 -8.52 15.52
CA ARG A 162 8.18 -9.60 15.10
C ARG A 162 7.48 -10.58 14.17
N ALA A 163 6.25 -10.97 14.49
CA ALA A 163 5.46 -11.89 13.68
C ALA A 163 5.10 -11.29 12.31
N LEU A 164 4.85 -9.96 12.22
CA LEU A 164 4.51 -9.29 10.97
C LEU A 164 5.71 -9.09 10.03
N SER A 165 6.93 -9.09 10.54
CA SER A 165 8.14 -8.81 9.75
C SER A 165 8.29 -9.65 8.46
N PRO A 166 8.04 -10.96 8.44
CA PRO A 166 8.10 -11.74 7.21
C PRO A 166 7.06 -11.30 6.16
N VAL A 167 5.86 -10.89 6.58
CA VAL A 167 4.82 -10.42 5.65
C VAL A 167 5.19 -9.06 5.08
N GLN A 168 5.75 -8.17 5.89
CA GLN A 168 6.27 -6.87 5.42
C GLN A 168 7.35 -7.05 4.35
N GLN A 169 8.19 -8.06 4.49
CA GLN A 169 9.20 -8.42 3.47
C GLN A 169 8.53 -8.90 2.18
N LEU A 170 7.49 -9.76 2.26
CA LEU A 170 6.74 -10.21 1.08
C LEU A 170 6.00 -9.06 0.40
N ASP A 171 5.48 -8.13 1.16
CA ASP A 171 4.82 -6.93 0.65
C ASP A 171 5.80 -6.06 -0.15
N MET A 172 6.98 -5.78 0.43
CA MET A 172 8.04 -5.05 -0.27
C MET A 172 8.53 -5.82 -1.50
N GLU A 173 8.70 -7.15 -1.42
CA GLU A 173 9.09 -7.99 -2.56
C GLU A 173 8.08 -7.87 -3.71
N SER A 174 6.77 -7.91 -3.39
CA SER A 174 5.72 -7.78 -4.39
C SER A 174 5.75 -6.40 -5.07
N TYR A 175 5.92 -5.34 -4.29
CA TYR A 175 6.04 -3.98 -4.79
C TYR A 175 7.21 -3.82 -5.77
N VAL A 176 8.41 -4.26 -5.36
CA VAL A 176 9.62 -4.17 -6.20
C VAL A 176 9.51 -5.03 -7.47
N LYS A 177 8.86 -6.19 -7.38
CA LYS A 177 8.61 -7.04 -8.56
C LYS A 177 7.60 -6.41 -9.50
N SER A 178 6.53 -5.83 -8.97
CA SER A 178 5.48 -5.21 -9.78
C SER A 178 5.99 -4.02 -10.60
N GLN A 179 6.98 -3.28 -10.12
CA GLN A 179 7.63 -2.21 -10.89
C GLN A 179 8.25 -2.70 -12.20
N LYS A 180 8.69 -3.96 -12.23
CA LYS A 180 9.32 -4.59 -13.40
C LYS A 180 8.33 -5.38 -14.25
N ASP A 181 7.04 -5.39 -13.89
CA ASP A 181 6.01 -6.03 -14.73
C ASP A 181 5.91 -5.29 -16.06
N PRO A 182 5.88 -6.00 -17.19
CA PRO A 182 5.81 -5.36 -18.52
C PRO A 182 4.63 -4.40 -18.68
N ALA A 183 3.48 -4.68 -18.06
CA ALA A 183 2.31 -3.78 -18.13
C ALA A 183 2.54 -2.51 -17.30
N VAL A 184 3.22 -2.62 -16.15
CA VAL A 184 3.57 -1.46 -15.32
C VAL A 184 4.61 -0.59 -16.01
N MET A 185 5.61 -1.20 -16.63
CA MET A 185 6.60 -0.46 -17.43
C MET A 185 5.93 0.28 -18.60
N GLU A 186 5.06 -0.40 -19.35
CA GLU A 186 4.34 0.21 -20.47
C GLU A 186 3.44 1.37 -20.02
N VAL A 187 2.69 1.22 -18.92
CA VAL A 187 1.83 2.31 -18.43
C VAL A 187 2.65 3.46 -17.85
N SER A 188 3.82 3.20 -17.27
CA SER A 188 4.75 4.24 -16.81
C SER A 188 5.33 5.05 -17.96
N GLU A 189 5.66 4.42 -19.09
CA GLU A 189 6.07 5.13 -20.31
C GLU A 189 4.95 6.03 -20.86
N LYS A 190 3.70 5.54 -20.87
CA LYS A 190 2.52 6.34 -21.26
C LYS A 190 2.32 7.53 -20.31
N TRP A 191 2.52 7.33 -19.00
CA TRP A 191 2.48 8.39 -18.01
C TRP A 191 3.60 9.41 -18.24
N SER A 192 4.84 8.98 -18.44
CA SER A 192 5.98 9.87 -18.73
C SER A 192 5.74 10.73 -19.96
N LYS A 193 5.18 10.14 -21.03
CA LYS A 193 4.77 10.90 -22.23
C LYS A 193 3.72 11.96 -21.90
N CYS A 194 2.68 11.62 -21.12
CA CYS A 194 1.66 12.56 -20.69
C CYS A 194 2.26 13.72 -19.87
N MET A 195 3.18 13.43 -18.95
CA MET A 195 3.89 14.43 -18.14
C MET A 195 4.71 15.38 -19.05
N ASN A 196 5.41 14.84 -20.03
CA ASN A 196 6.17 15.65 -20.99
C ASN A 196 5.26 16.54 -21.84
N GLU A 197 4.10 16.06 -22.28
CA GLU A 197 3.06 16.85 -22.95
C GLU A 197 2.52 18.00 -22.08
N SER A 198 2.57 17.82 -20.73
CA SER A 198 2.20 18.82 -19.72
C SER A 198 3.35 19.74 -19.31
N GLY A 199 4.53 19.62 -19.94
CA GLY A 199 5.69 20.45 -19.66
C GLY A 199 6.62 19.95 -18.55
N HIS A 200 6.39 18.74 -18.01
CA HIS A 200 7.16 18.16 -16.91
C HIS A 200 7.91 16.89 -17.37
N ARG A 201 9.22 16.82 -17.12
CA ARG A 201 10.07 15.73 -17.63
C ARG A 201 10.48 14.79 -16.51
N TYR A 202 9.75 13.68 -16.39
CA TYR A 202 10.05 12.60 -15.45
C TYR A 202 10.03 11.24 -16.15
N PRO A 203 10.98 10.34 -15.87
CA PRO A 203 11.04 9.01 -16.49
C PRO A 203 9.92 8.09 -15.98
N ASP A 204 9.56 8.23 -14.72
CA ASP A 204 8.54 7.42 -14.05
C ASP A 204 7.93 8.17 -12.85
N PRO A 205 6.80 7.71 -12.29
CA PRO A 205 6.12 8.37 -11.17
C PRO A 205 6.93 8.43 -9.88
N ILE A 206 7.86 7.50 -9.67
CA ILE A 206 8.69 7.46 -8.47
C ILE A 206 9.75 8.56 -8.52
N ALA A 207 10.30 8.84 -9.72
CA ALA A 207 11.21 9.96 -9.92
C ALA A 207 10.55 11.31 -9.62
N ALA A 208 9.28 11.49 -9.99
CA ALA A 208 8.55 12.73 -9.71
C ALA A 208 8.34 12.97 -8.20
N ILE A 209 7.96 11.92 -7.47
CA ILE A 209 7.72 12.01 -6.02
C ILE A 209 9.01 12.22 -5.22
N ASN A 210 10.14 11.71 -5.74
CA ASN A 210 11.46 11.80 -5.10
C ASN A 210 12.28 12.98 -5.61
N ASP A 211 11.67 13.93 -6.31
CA ASP A 211 12.39 15.11 -6.77
C ASP A 211 12.93 15.90 -5.57
N GLN A 212 14.22 16.13 -5.58
CA GLN A 212 14.94 16.86 -4.51
C GLN A 212 14.42 18.29 -4.35
N GLU A 213 13.90 18.90 -5.43
CA GLU A 213 13.33 20.24 -5.39
C GLU A 213 12.10 20.30 -4.45
N PHE A 214 11.37 19.18 -4.30
CA PHE A 214 10.14 19.08 -3.48
C PHE A 214 10.38 18.47 -2.10
N SER A 215 11.64 18.22 -1.71
CA SER A 215 11.96 17.50 -0.48
C SER A 215 11.88 18.35 0.78
N SER A 216 11.82 19.68 0.68
CA SER A 216 11.88 20.59 1.82
C SER A 216 11.14 21.90 1.57
N GLY A 217 10.72 22.56 2.67
CA GLY A 217 9.98 23.80 2.62
C GLY A 217 8.45 23.61 2.46
N ALA A 218 7.73 24.70 2.33
CA ALA A 218 6.32 24.66 2.01
C ALA A 218 6.12 24.43 0.50
N PRO A 219 5.07 23.67 0.09
CA PRO A 219 4.82 23.39 -1.32
C PRO A 219 4.55 24.66 -2.13
N GLY A 220 5.42 24.94 -3.10
CA GLY A 220 5.29 26.07 -4.01
C GLY A 220 4.33 25.80 -5.17
N ASP A 221 4.01 26.85 -5.95
CA ASP A 221 3.11 26.74 -7.11
C ASP A 221 3.66 25.78 -8.18
N HIS A 222 4.98 25.72 -8.36
CA HIS A 222 5.60 24.79 -9.30
C HIS A 222 5.37 23.33 -8.87
N GLU A 223 5.65 22.99 -7.63
CA GLU A 223 5.40 21.65 -7.09
C GLU A 223 3.93 21.24 -7.23
N LYS A 224 3.01 22.13 -6.85
CA LYS A 224 1.55 21.89 -6.96
C LYS A 224 1.14 21.64 -8.42
N ALA A 225 1.71 22.38 -9.37
CA ALA A 225 1.45 22.16 -10.79
C ALA A 225 1.97 20.81 -11.28
N VAL A 226 3.19 20.40 -10.88
CA VAL A 226 3.77 19.08 -11.19
C VAL A 226 2.93 17.97 -10.57
N ALA A 227 2.60 18.07 -9.29
CA ALA A 227 1.80 17.07 -8.57
C ALA A 227 0.40 16.90 -9.17
N LEU A 228 -0.25 18.01 -9.57
CA LEU A 228 -1.54 17.93 -10.25
C LEU A 228 -1.43 17.26 -11.62
N ALA A 229 -0.41 17.62 -12.42
CA ALA A 229 -0.16 16.98 -13.71
C ALA A 229 0.09 15.48 -13.55
N ASP A 230 0.87 15.07 -12.52
CA ASP A 230 1.12 13.68 -12.18
C ASP A 230 -0.18 12.91 -11.94
N VAL A 231 -1.06 13.42 -11.08
CA VAL A 231 -2.37 12.80 -10.79
C VAL A 231 -3.24 12.68 -12.03
N LEU A 232 -3.32 13.75 -12.83
CA LEU A 232 -4.14 13.75 -14.04
C LEU A 232 -3.60 12.78 -15.10
N CYS A 233 -2.27 12.69 -15.26
CA CYS A 233 -1.63 11.73 -16.14
C CYS A 233 -1.83 10.27 -15.66
N LYS A 234 -1.73 9.99 -14.35
CA LYS A 234 -2.05 8.67 -13.77
C LYS A 234 -3.47 8.25 -14.09
N ARG A 235 -4.44 9.14 -13.91
CA ARG A 235 -5.85 8.89 -14.26
C ARG A 235 -6.04 8.65 -15.76
N LYS A 236 -5.41 9.48 -16.62
CA LYS A 236 -5.52 9.38 -18.09
C LYS A 236 -5.08 8.00 -18.59
N VAL A 237 -3.98 7.46 -18.05
CA VAL A 237 -3.42 6.18 -18.49
C VAL A 237 -3.86 4.98 -17.63
N ASN A 238 -4.64 5.19 -16.57
CA ASN A 238 -5.03 4.17 -15.59
C ASN A 238 -3.82 3.51 -14.90
N LEU A 239 -2.81 4.30 -14.52
CA LEU A 239 -1.58 3.78 -13.92
C LEU A 239 -1.86 3.02 -12.63
N ILE A 240 -2.69 3.57 -11.73
CA ILE A 240 -3.03 2.95 -10.43
C ILE A 240 -3.66 1.58 -10.65
N GLY A 241 -4.66 1.48 -11.55
CA GLY A 241 -5.34 0.20 -11.83
C GLY A 241 -4.39 -0.85 -12.40
N VAL A 242 -3.56 -0.48 -13.38
CA VAL A 242 -2.58 -1.41 -13.98
C VAL A 242 -1.56 -1.89 -12.95
N TRP A 243 -1.02 -0.99 -12.14
CA TRP A 243 0.01 -1.35 -11.16
C TRP A 243 -0.56 -2.19 -10.02
N SER A 244 -1.71 -1.81 -9.47
CA SER A 244 -2.36 -2.57 -8.40
C SER A 244 -2.78 -3.98 -8.84
N ASP A 245 -3.25 -4.16 -10.07
CA ASP A 245 -3.58 -5.47 -10.62
C ASP A 245 -2.33 -6.36 -10.75
N ALA A 246 -1.22 -5.79 -11.25
CA ALA A 246 0.06 -6.51 -11.36
C ALA A 246 0.58 -6.90 -9.97
N GLU A 247 0.64 -5.97 -9.02
CA GLU A 247 1.10 -6.26 -7.67
C GLU A 247 0.21 -7.26 -6.95
N SER A 248 -1.11 -7.12 -7.06
CA SER A 248 -2.06 -8.08 -6.50
C SER A 248 -1.86 -9.49 -7.06
N ALA A 249 -1.48 -9.63 -8.31
CA ALA A 249 -1.15 -10.94 -8.89
C ALA A 249 0.11 -11.55 -8.25
N TYR A 250 1.16 -10.75 -8.03
CA TYR A 250 2.35 -11.18 -7.30
C TYR A 250 2.03 -11.56 -5.85
N GLN A 251 1.27 -10.73 -5.14
CA GLN A 251 0.88 -10.99 -3.75
C GLN A 251 0.06 -12.28 -3.63
N ARG A 252 -0.93 -12.51 -4.50
CA ARG A 252 -1.68 -13.78 -4.53
C ARG A 252 -0.78 -14.99 -4.75
N SER A 253 0.23 -14.88 -5.61
CA SER A 253 1.23 -15.94 -5.82
C SER A 253 2.07 -16.19 -4.57
N LEU A 254 2.51 -15.12 -3.88
CA LEU A 254 3.26 -15.22 -2.63
C LEU A 254 2.41 -15.84 -1.51
N ILE A 255 1.16 -15.43 -1.36
CA ILE A 255 0.23 -16.00 -0.37
C ILE A 255 0.08 -17.51 -0.60
N LYS A 256 -0.10 -17.93 -1.87
CA LYS A 256 -0.21 -19.36 -2.21
C LYS A 256 1.07 -20.13 -1.90
N SER A 257 2.24 -19.61 -2.29
CA SER A 257 3.51 -20.31 -2.15
C SER A 257 4.12 -20.25 -0.75
N LYS A 258 3.74 -19.25 0.05
CA LYS A 258 4.27 -18.96 1.39
C LYS A 258 3.23 -19.10 2.50
N SER A 259 2.13 -19.82 2.26
CA SER A 259 1.01 -19.98 3.21
C SER A 259 1.45 -20.44 4.60
N GLY A 260 2.51 -21.26 4.70
CA GLY A 260 3.03 -21.76 5.97
C GLY A 260 3.59 -20.68 6.91
N ILE A 261 4.02 -19.52 6.38
CA ILE A 261 4.55 -18.42 7.21
C ILE A 261 3.51 -17.33 7.50
N LEU A 262 2.30 -17.44 6.97
CA LEU A 262 1.27 -16.41 7.10
C LEU A 262 0.32 -16.64 8.29
N ALA A 263 0.28 -17.85 8.84
CA ALA A 263 -0.62 -18.19 9.95
C ALA A 263 -0.23 -17.47 11.25
N GLU A 264 1.06 -17.43 11.59
CA GLU A 264 1.55 -16.76 12.79
C GLU A 264 1.31 -15.24 12.77
N PRO A 265 1.65 -14.50 11.70
CA PRO A 265 1.32 -13.09 11.56
C PRO A 265 -0.18 -12.79 11.74
N LEU A 266 -1.04 -13.56 11.10
CA LEU A 266 -2.48 -13.38 11.21
C LEU A 266 -2.98 -13.56 12.64
N LEU A 267 -2.54 -14.62 13.33
CA LEU A 267 -2.92 -14.89 14.72
C LEU A 267 -2.38 -13.81 15.68
N ALA A 268 -1.14 -13.36 15.49
CA ALA A 268 -0.55 -12.30 16.31
C ALA A 268 -1.32 -10.98 16.14
N LYS A 269 -1.63 -10.59 14.89
CA LYS A 269 -2.47 -9.44 14.60
C LYS A 269 -3.83 -9.56 15.28
N GLN A 270 -4.55 -10.65 15.06
CA GLN A 270 -5.89 -10.87 15.63
C GLN A 270 -5.88 -10.81 17.17
N LYS A 271 -4.87 -11.40 17.82
CA LYS A 271 -4.72 -11.36 19.28
C LYS A 271 -4.56 -9.93 19.78
N THR A 272 -3.62 -9.18 19.20
CA THR A 272 -3.37 -7.80 19.61
C THR A 272 -4.58 -6.89 19.35
N MET A 273 -5.26 -7.05 18.21
CA MET A 273 -6.46 -6.31 17.88
C MET A 273 -7.59 -6.58 18.88
N ALA A 274 -7.81 -7.85 19.26
CA ALA A 274 -8.83 -8.21 20.25
C ALA A 274 -8.58 -7.59 21.63
N ILE A 275 -7.30 -7.50 22.05
CA ILE A 275 -6.92 -6.82 23.30
C ILE A 275 -7.17 -5.32 23.20
N ALA A 276 -6.77 -4.69 22.09
CA ALA A 276 -6.97 -3.27 21.87
C ALA A 276 -8.47 -2.89 21.90
N GLU A 277 -9.31 -3.66 21.22
CA GLU A 277 -10.78 -3.48 21.23
C GLU A 277 -11.37 -3.66 22.63
N ALA A 278 -10.90 -4.66 23.39
CA ALA A 278 -11.38 -4.90 24.75
C ALA A 278 -10.98 -3.77 25.71
N ALA A 279 -9.84 -3.14 25.51
CA ALA A 279 -9.37 -2.04 26.35
C ALA A 279 -10.23 -0.77 26.23
N VAL A 280 -10.93 -0.57 25.12
CA VAL A 280 -11.77 0.61 24.85
C VAL A 280 -13.19 0.45 25.41
N ARG A 281 -13.63 -0.79 25.71
CA ARG A 281 -14.96 -1.09 26.28
C ARG A 281 -15.05 -0.81 27.78
#